data_02ccab466610d0ee630c56448c34dac8
#
_entry.id   02ccab466610d0ee630c56448c34dac8
#
_cell.length_a   1.000
_cell.length_b   1.000
_cell.length_c   1.000
_cell.angle_alpha   90.00
_cell.angle_beta   90.00
_cell.angle_gamma   90.00
#
_symmetry.space_group_name_H-M   'P 1'
#
loop_
_entity.id
_entity.type
_entity.pdbx_description
1 polymer ?
#
loop_
_entity_poly.entity_id
_entity_poly.type
_entity_poly.pdbx_seq_one_letter_code
_entity_poly.pdbx_strand_id
1 'polypeptide(L)'
;LVGSEMCIRGRLNARFESLKDEFAALPTVEATPASIEEGKAAWNNITPQFDKLRERYLNQILPEAFAAVKHGARLLCGEERDICGQRQLWDMVHFDVQLLGGIALHRGYIAEMATGEGKTLVATLPVYLNALTGEGVHIVTVNDYLAKRDSEWMGKVHRFMGLTVGLIIHDMTKEQRQKAVSYTHLRAHETD
;
A
#
# COMPACT_ATOMS: atom_id res chain seq x y z
N LEU A 1 6.63 23.25 -7.73
CA LEU A 1 6.86 21.97 -7.01
C LEU A 1 5.54 21.24 -6.76
N VAL A 2 4.47 21.91 -6.32
CA VAL A 2 3.12 21.34 -6.13
C VAL A 2 2.55 20.77 -7.45
N GLY A 3 2.85 21.38 -8.58
CA GLY A 3 2.36 20.94 -9.90
C GLY A 3 2.96 19.61 -10.37
N SER A 4 4.20 19.28 -9.98
CA SER A 4 4.85 18.02 -10.38
C SER A 4 4.33 16.81 -9.57
N GLU A 5 3.97 17.01 -8.30
CA GLU A 5 3.38 15.98 -7.45
C GLU A 5 1.97 15.61 -7.90
N MET A 6 1.14 16.62 -8.16
CA MET A 6 -0.19 16.38 -8.74
C MET A 6 -0.10 15.66 -10.08
N CYS A 7 0.94 15.90 -10.87
CA CYS A 7 1.15 15.25 -12.16
C CYS A 7 1.51 13.76 -12.01
N ILE A 8 2.38 13.39 -11.05
CA ILE A 8 2.76 11.97 -10.82
C ILE A 8 1.58 11.22 -10.22
N ARG A 9 0.96 11.76 -9.18
CA ARG A 9 -0.23 11.17 -8.54
C ARG A 9 -1.40 11.07 -9.52
N GLY A 10 -1.66 12.08 -10.32
CA GLY A 10 -2.70 12.07 -11.34
C GLY A 10 -2.47 11.01 -12.41
N ARG A 11 -1.22 10.82 -12.86
CA ARG A 11 -0.86 9.77 -13.83
C ARG A 11 -1.00 8.37 -13.24
N LEU A 12 -0.59 8.16 -12.00
CA LEU A 12 -0.77 6.88 -11.31
C LEU A 12 -2.25 6.55 -11.12
N ASN A 13 -3.06 7.52 -10.69
CA ASN A 13 -4.50 7.35 -10.54
C ASN A 13 -5.20 7.09 -11.89
N ALA A 14 -4.88 7.86 -12.93
CA ALA A 14 -5.47 7.67 -14.26
C ALA A 14 -5.11 6.28 -14.83
N ARG A 15 -3.87 5.84 -14.64
CA ARG A 15 -3.43 4.52 -15.06
C ARG A 15 -4.12 3.41 -14.25
N PHE A 16 -4.35 3.63 -12.97
CA PHE A 16 -5.08 2.70 -12.11
C PHE A 16 -6.57 2.62 -12.47
N GLU A 17 -7.23 3.75 -12.76
CA GLU A 17 -8.63 3.75 -13.24
C GLU A 17 -8.76 3.02 -14.59
N SER A 18 -7.83 3.25 -15.54
CA SER A 18 -7.78 2.49 -16.80
C SER A 18 -7.68 0.98 -16.56
N LEU A 19 -6.96 0.56 -15.52
CA LEU A 19 -6.83 -0.85 -15.12
C LEU A 19 -8.11 -1.39 -14.51
N LYS A 20 -8.83 -0.59 -13.72
CA LYS A 20 -10.16 -0.98 -13.21
C LYS A 20 -11.13 -1.23 -14.35
N ASP A 21 -11.11 -0.39 -15.37
CA ASP A 21 -11.96 -0.55 -16.54
C ASP A 21 -11.62 -1.83 -17.31
N GLU A 22 -10.32 -2.16 -17.46
CA GLU A 22 -9.88 -3.43 -18.03
C GLU A 22 -10.31 -4.63 -17.16
N PHE A 23 -10.25 -4.51 -15.84
CA PHE A 23 -10.76 -5.51 -14.89
C PHE A 23 -12.28 -5.69 -15.00
N ALA A 24 -13.02 -4.57 -15.11
CA ALA A 24 -14.47 -4.59 -15.25
C ALA A 24 -14.92 -5.19 -16.61
N ALA A 25 -14.08 -5.10 -17.63
CA ALA A 25 -14.33 -5.69 -18.94
C ALA A 25 -14.03 -7.20 -19.02
N LEU A 26 -13.41 -7.78 -17.98
CA LEU A 26 -13.26 -9.23 -17.90
C LEU A 26 -14.65 -9.88 -17.73
N PRO A 27 -14.88 -11.04 -18.39
CA PRO A 27 -16.18 -11.68 -18.35
C PRO A 27 -16.58 -11.97 -16.90
N THR A 28 -17.62 -11.28 -16.45
CA THR A 28 -18.30 -11.62 -15.19
C THR A 28 -18.97 -12.97 -15.39
N VAL A 29 -18.47 -13.98 -14.68
CA VAL A 29 -19.20 -15.25 -14.59
C VAL A 29 -20.43 -14.96 -13.75
N GLU A 30 -21.60 -14.88 -14.38
CA GLU A 30 -22.85 -14.94 -13.65
C GLU A 30 -22.87 -16.27 -12.89
N ALA A 31 -22.69 -16.19 -11.58
CA ALA A 31 -22.82 -17.35 -10.71
C ALA A 31 -24.28 -17.76 -10.69
N THR A 32 -24.67 -18.58 -11.64
CA THR A 32 -25.94 -19.32 -11.51
C THR A 32 -25.72 -20.37 -10.40
N PRO A 33 -26.65 -20.50 -9.46
CA PRO A 33 -26.50 -21.36 -8.27
C PRO A 33 -26.64 -22.85 -8.55
N ALA A 34 -26.22 -23.35 -9.70
CA ALA A 34 -26.45 -24.73 -10.08
C ALA A 34 -25.57 -25.74 -9.33
N SER A 35 -24.38 -25.40 -8.89
CA SER A 35 -23.64 -26.16 -7.88
C SER A 35 -22.54 -25.33 -7.23
N ILE A 36 -22.35 -25.50 -5.92
CA ILE A 36 -21.26 -24.88 -5.14
C ILE A 36 -19.90 -25.34 -5.70
N GLU A 37 -19.81 -26.52 -6.26
CA GLU A 37 -18.58 -27.08 -6.82
C GLU A 37 -18.22 -26.46 -8.17
N GLU A 38 -19.19 -26.20 -9.04
CA GLU A 38 -18.98 -25.51 -10.33
C GLU A 38 -18.55 -24.06 -10.08
N GLY A 39 -19.17 -23.39 -9.11
CA GLY A 39 -18.75 -22.05 -8.67
C GLY A 39 -17.33 -22.01 -8.14
N LYS A 40 -16.92 -23.00 -7.33
CA LYS A 40 -15.54 -23.13 -6.85
C LYS A 40 -14.55 -23.40 -7.98
N ALA A 41 -14.90 -24.29 -8.93
CA ALA A 41 -14.03 -24.57 -10.06
C ALA A 41 -13.86 -23.34 -10.97
N ALA A 42 -14.94 -22.61 -11.25
CA ALA A 42 -14.89 -21.35 -12.00
C ALA A 42 -14.01 -20.30 -11.27
N TRP A 43 -14.19 -20.13 -9.97
CA TRP A 43 -13.37 -19.24 -9.13
C TRP A 43 -11.90 -19.62 -9.17
N ASN A 44 -11.57 -20.89 -8.99
CA ASN A 44 -10.19 -21.38 -9.05
C ASN A 44 -9.52 -21.19 -10.41
N ASN A 45 -10.29 -21.16 -11.51
CA ASN A 45 -9.77 -20.88 -12.84
C ASN A 45 -9.57 -19.39 -13.13
N ILE A 46 -10.41 -18.52 -12.56
CA ILE A 46 -10.37 -17.08 -12.80
C ILE A 46 -9.36 -16.38 -11.91
N THR A 47 -9.31 -16.71 -10.62
CA THR A 47 -8.42 -16.07 -9.64
C THR A 47 -6.95 -15.99 -10.09
N PRO A 48 -6.33 -17.07 -10.64
CA PRO A 48 -4.94 -17.00 -11.10
C PRO A 48 -4.73 -16.04 -12.29
N GLN A 49 -5.77 -15.80 -13.09
CA GLN A 49 -5.70 -14.87 -14.21
C GLN A 49 -5.73 -13.42 -13.71
N PHE A 50 -6.59 -13.12 -12.72
CA PHE A 50 -6.61 -11.83 -12.04
C PHE A 50 -5.28 -11.55 -11.34
N ASP A 51 -4.73 -12.53 -10.63
CA ASP A 51 -3.46 -12.37 -9.92
C ASP A 51 -2.31 -12.06 -10.89
N LYS A 52 -2.23 -12.78 -12.01
CA LYS A 52 -1.22 -12.52 -13.05
C LYS A 52 -1.38 -11.13 -13.68
N LEU A 53 -2.62 -10.72 -13.93
CA LEU A 53 -2.90 -9.40 -14.51
C LEU A 53 -2.51 -8.31 -13.51
N ARG A 54 -2.91 -8.42 -12.24
CA ARG A 54 -2.54 -7.51 -11.16
C ARG A 54 -1.02 -7.39 -11.02
N GLU A 55 -0.32 -8.51 -10.95
CA GLU A 55 1.15 -8.55 -10.86
C GLU A 55 1.81 -7.86 -12.06
N ARG A 56 1.35 -8.13 -13.26
CA ARG A 56 1.84 -7.48 -14.49
C ARG A 56 1.71 -5.96 -14.40
N TYR A 57 0.57 -5.45 -13.95
CA TYR A 57 0.32 -4.02 -13.85
C TYR A 57 1.09 -3.37 -12.72
N LEU A 58 1.15 -3.98 -11.56
CA LEU A 58 1.97 -3.49 -10.46
C LEU A 58 3.44 -3.40 -10.86
N ASN A 59 3.97 -4.38 -11.59
CA ASN A 59 5.32 -4.33 -12.12
C ASN A 59 5.54 -3.19 -13.14
N GLN A 60 4.53 -2.84 -13.95
CA GLN A 60 4.62 -1.71 -14.89
C GLN A 60 4.69 -0.36 -14.18
N ILE A 61 3.90 -0.15 -13.12
CA ILE A 61 3.86 1.11 -12.38
C ILE A 61 4.87 1.19 -11.24
N LEU A 62 5.57 0.10 -10.92
CA LEU A 62 6.52 0.02 -9.81
C LEU A 62 7.56 1.14 -9.81
N PRO A 63 8.26 1.44 -10.93
CA PRO A 63 9.28 2.51 -10.94
C PRO A 63 8.69 3.87 -10.58
N GLU A 64 7.51 4.19 -11.12
CA GLU A 64 6.82 5.46 -10.87
C GLU A 64 6.30 5.54 -9.42
N ALA A 65 5.72 4.45 -8.92
CA ALA A 65 5.22 4.38 -7.55
C ALA A 65 6.37 4.54 -6.52
N PHE A 66 7.50 3.86 -6.75
CA PHE A 66 8.66 3.97 -5.86
C PHE A 66 9.31 5.35 -5.93
N ALA A 67 9.38 5.94 -7.12
CA ALA A 67 9.85 7.32 -7.29
C ALA A 67 8.94 8.31 -6.56
N ALA A 68 7.62 8.12 -6.62
CA ALA A 68 6.64 8.95 -5.92
C ALA A 68 6.81 8.86 -4.40
N VAL A 69 6.95 7.65 -3.83
CA VAL A 69 7.17 7.45 -2.39
C VAL A 69 8.50 8.08 -1.94
N LYS A 70 9.59 7.84 -2.69
CA LYS A 70 10.90 8.44 -2.39
C LYS A 70 10.84 9.98 -2.44
N HIS A 71 10.13 10.54 -3.42
CA HIS A 71 9.95 11.99 -3.52
C HIS A 71 9.05 12.53 -2.41
N GLY A 72 7.95 11.86 -2.08
CA GLY A 72 7.09 12.21 -0.95
C GLY A 72 7.85 12.21 0.37
N ALA A 73 8.69 11.21 0.63
CA ALA A 73 9.57 11.18 1.79
C ALA A 73 10.53 12.38 1.84
N ARG A 74 11.08 12.79 0.69
CA ARG A 74 11.94 13.99 0.59
C ARG A 74 11.18 15.28 0.91
N LEU A 75 9.94 15.40 0.45
CA LEU A 75 9.13 16.60 0.71
C LEU A 75 8.73 16.73 2.18
N LEU A 76 8.64 15.62 2.89
CA LEU A 76 8.40 15.60 4.32
C LEU A 76 9.62 16.00 5.16
N CYS A 77 10.84 16.06 4.57
CA CYS A 77 12.04 16.45 5.31
C CYS A 77 11.90 17.84 5.92
N GLY A 78 12.24 17.94 7.21
CA GLY A 78 12.09 19.16 8.00
C GLY A 78 10.76 19.30 8.73
N GLU A 79 9.80 18.41 8.53
CA GLU A 79 8.56 18.43 9.28
C GLU A 79 8.71 17.69 10.63
N GLU A 80 8.32 18.36 11.71
CA GLU A 80 8.24 17.78 13.04
C GLU A 80 6.89 17.12 13.28
N ARG A 81 6.90 15.98 13.98
CA ARG A 81 5.71 15.33 14.51
C ARG A 81 5.95 14.66 15.84
N ASP A 82 4.87 14.51 16.59
CA ASP A 82 4.84 13.66 17.76
C ASP A 82 4.69 12.20 17.33
N ILE A 83 5.67 11.36 17.74
CA ILE A 83 5.68 9.92 17.52
C ILE A 83 5.77 9.26 18.90
N CYS A 84 4.70 8.62 19.33
CA CYS A 84 4.60 7.99 20.65
C CYS A 84 4.96 8.97 21.82
N GLY A 85 4.56 10.24 21.74
CA GLY A 85 4.84 11.26 22.75
C GLY A 85 6.21 11.90 22.67
N GLN A 86 6.97 11.65 21.60
CA GLN A 86 8.27 12.28 21.36
C GLN A 86 8.25 13.06 20.06
N ARG A 87 8.68 14.32 20.09
CA ARG A 87 8.87 15.11 18.88
C ARG A 87 10.01 14.55 18.06
N GLN A 88 9.71 14.17 16.82
CA GLN A 88 10.68 13.67 15.86
C GLN A 88 10.63 14.47 14.57
N LEU A 89 11.80 14.84 14.08
CA LEU A 89 11.98 15.46 12.79
C LEU A 89 12.05 14.37 11.73
N TRP A 90 11.33 14.56 10.63
CA TRP A 90 11.48 13.68 9.47
C TRP A 90 12.72 14.09 8.67
N ASP A 91 13.71 13.21 8.59
CA ASP A 91 14.97 13.41 7.86
C ASP A 91 15.31 12.27 6.91
N MET A 92 14.34 11.34 6.70
CA MET A 92 14.58 10.11 5.97
C MET A 92 14.18 10.24 4.50
N VAL A 93 15.10 9.87 3.61
CA VAL A 93 14.86 9.65 2.18
C VAL A 93 15.48 8.31 1.80
N HIS A 94 14.74 7.53 1.01
CA HIS A 94 15.20 6.20 0.58
C HIS A 94 16.52 6.28 -0.20
N PHE A 95 17.49 5.44 0.18
CA PHE A 95 18.69 5.18 -0.61
C PHE A 95 18.37 4.23 -1.77
N ASP A 96 19.18 4.25 -2.82
CA ASP A 96 18.94 3.41 -3.99
C ASP A 96 18.98 1.92 -3.68
N VAL A 97 19.86 1.49 -2.77
CA VAL A 97 19.91 0.10 -2.29
C VAL A 97 18.62 -0.32 -1.57
N GLN A 98 17.94 0.60 -0.90
CA GLN A 98 16.68 0.34 -0.24
C GLN A 98 15.53 0.13 -1.25
N LEU A 99 15.62 0.69 -2.46
CA LEU A 99 14.68 0.40 -3.53
C LEU A 99 14.74 -1.08 -3.94
N LEU A 100 15.95 -1.66 -3.98
CA LEU A 100 16.12 -3.11 -4.25
C LEU A 100 15.45 -3.95 -3.19
N GLY A 101 15.56 -3.59 -1.91
CA GLY A 101 14.84 -4.24 -0.82
C GLY A 101 13.32 -4.16 -1.00
N GLY A 102 12.81 -3.01 -1.38
CA GLY A 102 11.39 -2.82 -1.70
C GLY A 102 10.91 -3.68 -2.86
N ILE A 103 11.71 -3.82 -3.92
CA ILE A 103 11.41 -4.69 -5.07
C ILE A 103 11.39 -6.16 -4.64
N ALA A 104 12.36 -6.58 -3.82
CA ALA A 104 12.41 -7.95 -3.31
C ALA A 104 11.14 -8.29 -2.50
N LEU A 105 10.73 -7.39 -1.60
CA LEU A 105 9.51 -7.56 -0.80
C LEU A 105 8.25 -7.60 -1.68
N HIS A 106 8.13 -6.72 -2.68
CA HIS A 106 6.99 -6.73 -3.61
C HIS A 106 6.90 -8.04 -4.38
N ARG A 107 8.03 -8.64 -4.73
CA ARG A 107 8.10 -9.92 -5.43
C ARG A 107 7.95 -11.15 -4.52
N GLY A 108 7.63 -10.95 -3.25
CA GLY A 108 7.45 -12.03 -2.28
C GLY A 108 8.75 -12.66 -1.77
N TYR A 109 9.89 -12.01 -1.99
CA TYR A 109 11.17 -12.45 -1.43
C TYR A 109 11.38 -11.91 -0.01
N ILE A 110 12.26 -12.57 0.73
CA ILE A 110 12.76 -12.08 2.02
C ILE A 110 13.92 -11.09 1.73
N ALA A 111 13.77 -9.86 2.21
CA ALA A 111 14.83 -8.86 2.17
C ALA A 111 15.61 -8.90 3.49
N GLU A 112 16.78 -9.53 3.50
CA GLU A 112 17.67 -9.50 4.64
C GLU A 112 18.41 -8.15 4.70
N MET A 113 18.27 -7.46 5.82
CA MET A 113 18.89 -6.16 6.07
C MET A 113 19.42 -6.11 7.50
N ALA A 114 20.60 -5.54 7.69
CA ALA A 114 21.19 -5.38 9.01
C ALA A 114 20.39 -4.38 9.89
N THR A 115 20.65 -4.41 11.17
CA THR A 115 20.04 -3.45 12.11
C THR A 115 20.51 -2.04 11.76
N GLY A 116 19.58 -1.07 11.72
CA GLY A 116 19.88 0.32 11.36
C GLY A 116 19.77 0.65 9.87
N GLU A 117 19.62 -0.32 8.96
CA GLU A 117 19.57 -0.07 7.52
C GLU A 117 18.21 0.44 7.00
N GLY A 118 17.29 0.76 7.91
CA GLY A 118 16.01 1.39 7.56
C GLY A 118 14.95 0.44 7.03
N LYS A 119 14.87 -0.81 7.54
CA LYS A 119 13.85 -1.80 7.15
C LYS A 119 12.43 -1.24 7.14
N THR A 120 12.08 -0.45 8.15
CA THR A 120 10.75 0.17 8.29
C THR A 120 10.45 1.16 7.17
N LEU A 121 11.48 1.94 6.77
CA LEU A 121 11.38 2.87 5.64
C LEU A 121 11.24 2.11 4.32
N VAL A 122 12.02 1.05 4.11
CA VAL A 122 11.95 0.19 2.91
C VAL A 122 10.55 -0.38 2.71
N ALA A 123 9.89 -0.81 3.78
CA ALA A 123 8.55 -1.37 3.72
C ALA A 123 7.50 -0.38 3.16
N THR A 124 7.73 0.93 3.24
CA THR A 124 6.79 1.92 2.69
C THR A 124 6.64 1.83 1.18
N LEU A 125 7.67 1.38 0.46
CA LEU A 125 7.69 1.25 -1.00
C LEU A 125 6.67 0.20 -1.49
N PRO A 126 6.81 -1.09 -1.12
CA PRO A 126 5.87 -2.11 -1.58
C PRO A 126 4.48 -1.92 -0.97
N VAL A 127 4.36 -1.34 0.23
CA VAL A 127 3.06 -1.04 0.84
C VAL A 127 2.28 -0.04 0.00
N TYR A 128 2.90 1.06 -0.42
CA TYR A 128 2.26 2.03 -1.30
C TYR A 128 1.86 1.40 -2.63
N LEU A 129 2.78 0.72 -3.30
CA LEU A 129 2.54 0.08 -4.59
C LEU A 129 1.35 -0.89 -4.54
N ASN A 130 1.35 -1.79 -3.55
CA ASN A 130 0.27 -2.79 -3.44
C ASN A 130 -1.05 -2.17 -2.95
N ALA A 131 -1.02 -1.11 -2.14
CA ALA A 131 -2.22 -0.39 -1.71
C ALA A 131 -2.97 0.30 -2.87
N LEU A 132 -2.30 0.55 -4.00
CA LEU A 132 -2.94 1.12 -5.19
C LEU A 132 -4.00 0.18 -5.80
N THR A 133 -3.97 -1.11 -5.49
CA THR A 133 -5.03 -2.05 -5.92
C THR A 133 -6.38 -1.80 -5.24
N GLY A 134 -6.39 -1.07 -4.11
CA GLY A 134 -7.59 -0.88 -3.30
C GLY A 134 -7.94 -2.06 -2.39
N GLU A 135 -7.22 -3.16 -2.44
CA GLU A 135 -7.48 -4.35 -1.61
C GLU A 135 -6.93 -4.24 -0.18
N GLY A 136 -6.16 -3.20 0.09
CA GLY A 136 -5.51 -2.99 1.37
C GLY A 136 -4.20 -3.76 1.52
N VAL A 137 -3.36 -3.30 2.45
CA VAL A 137 -2.08 -3.94 2.77
C VAL A 137 -1.93 -4.04 4.28
N HIS A 138 -1.53 -5.20 4.77
CA HIS A 138 -1.28 -5.44 6.18
C HIS A 138 0.21 -5.43 6.48
N ILE A 139 0.61 -4.61 7.47
CA ILE A 139 1.96 -4.60 8.03
C ILE A 139 1.89 -5.25 9.41
N VAL A 140 2.63 -6.35 9.58
CA VAL A 140 2.68 -7.07 10.84
C VAL A 140 3.99 -6.75 11.55
N THR A 141 3.91 -6.36 12.82
CA THR A 141 5.04 -6.05 13.68
C THR A 141 5.11 -7.01 14.88
N VAL A 142 6.23 -7.04 15.58
CA VAL A 142 6.47 -8.00 16.68
C VAL A 142 5.64 -7.68 17.94
N ASN A 143 5.26 -6.39 18.13
CA ASN A 143 4.50 -5.94 19.30
C ASN A 143 3.73 -4.64 19.04
N ASP A 144 2.84 -4.31 19.98
CA ASP A 144 1.95 -3.14 19.90
C ASP A 144 2.69 -1.81 19.86
N TYR A 145 3.81 -1.71 20.59
CA TYR A 145 4.63 -0.49 20.59
C TYR A 145 5.16 -0.20 19.17
N LEU A 146 5.72 -1.20 18.50
CA LEU A 146 6.21 -1.04 17.14
C LEU A 146 5.05 -0.78 16.16
N ALA A 147 3.91 -1.45 16.33
CA ALA A 147 2.73 -1.20 15.52
C ALA A 147 2.29 0.27 15.63
N LYS A 148 2.20 0.81 16.84
CA LYS A 148 1.85 2.19 17.07
C LYS A 148 2.90 3.15 16.51
N ARG A 149 4.17 2.96 16.86
CA ARG A 149 5.27 3.80 16.38
C ARG A 149 5.31 3.86 14.85
N ASP A 150 5.25 2.72 14.19
CA ASP A 150 5.38 2.64 12.74
C ASP A 150 4.13 3.18 12.02
N SER A 151 2.93 3.00 12.60
CA SER A 151 1.71 3.61 12.08
C SER A 151 1.71 5.14 12.18
N GLU A 152 2.35 5.71 13.20
CA GLU A 152 2.50 7.15 13.36
C GLU A 152 3.63 7.69 12.47
N TRP A 153 4.78 7.04 12.47
CA TRP A 153 6.00 7.49 11.78
C TRP A 153 5.95 7.22 10.26
N MET A 154 5.91 5.96 9.84
CA MET A 154 5.84 5.60 8.41
C MET A 154 4.45 5.90 7.84
N GLY A 155 3.41 5.81 8.66
CA GLY A 155 2.07 6.21 8.29
C GLY A 155 1.95 7.66 7.85
N LYS A 156 2.90 8.53 8.23
CA LYS A 156 3.02 9.91 7.71
C LYS A 156 3.22 9.92 6.19
N VAL A 157 4.14 9.09 5.68
CA VAL A 157 4.39 8.96 4.24
C VAL A 157 3.13 8.47 3.54
N HIS A 158 2.50 7.42 4.07
CA HIS A 158 1.31 6.85 3.46
C HIS A 158 0.15 7.86 3.40
N ARG A 159 -0.11 8.59 4.49
CA ARG A 159 -1.14 9.65 4.51
C ARG A 159 -0.81 10.79 3.56
N PHE A 160 0.46 11.20 3.49
CA PHE A 160 0.92 12.22 2.54
C PHE A 160 0.68 11.78 1.10
N MET A 161 0.88 10.48 0.82
CA MET A 161 0.60 9.88 -0.49
C MET A 161 -0.90 9.60 -0.73
N GLY A 162 -1.78 9.98 0.20
CA GLY A 162 -3.24 9.86 0.06
C GLY A 162 -3.83 8.52 0.49
N LEU A 163 -3.06 7.68 1.17
CA LEU A 163 -3.57 6.44 1.75
C LEU A 163 -4.15 6.69 3.15
N THR A 164 -5.09 5.86 3.56
CA THR A 164 -5.55 5.76 4.95
C THR A 164 -4.71 4.73 5.71
N VAL A 165 -4.47 4.99 7.00
CA VAL A 165 -3.67 4.10 7.86
C VAL A 165 -4.48 3.76 9.10
N GLY A 166 -4.82 2.49 9.26
CA GLY A 166 -5.40 1.91 10.46
C GLY A 166 -4.34 1.29 11.37
N LEU A 167 -4.59 1.26 12.66
CA LEU A 167 -3.76 0.61 13.67
C LEU A 167 -4.59 -0.45 14.37
N ILE A 168 -4.03 -1.65 14.54
CA ILE A 168 -4.61 -2.73 15.34
C ILE A 168 -3.62 -3.12 16.42
N ILE A 169 -4.06 -3.04 17.69
CA ILE A 169 -3.30 -3.42 18.88
C ILE A 169 -4.12 -4.34 19.78
N HIS A 170 -3.50 -4.89 20.81
CA HIS A 170 -4.09 -5.93 21.66
C HIS A 170 -5.41 -5.51 22.32
N ASP A 171 -5.48 -4.34 22.91
CA ASP A 171 -6.62 -3.89 23.74
C ASP A 171 -7.83 -3.35 22.92
N MET A 172 -7.86 -3.52 21.60
CA MET A 172 -8.96 -3.06 20.76
C MET A 172 -10.14 -4.03 20.77
N THR A 173 -11.37 -3.48 20.83
CA THR A 173 -12.59 -4.27 20.65
C THR A 173 -12.73 -4.81 19.22
N LYS A 174 -13.63 -5.78 19.03
CA LYS A 174 -13.90 -6.35 17.70
C LYS A 174 -14.35 -5.28 16.71
N GLU A 175 -15.22 -4.38 17.14
CA GLU A 175 -15.76 -3.29 16.32
C GLU A 175 -14.65 -2.30 15.91
N GLN A 176 -13.75 -1.95 16.85
CA GLN A 176 -12.60 -1.09 16.56
C GLN A 176 -11.66 -1.72 15.55
N ARG A 177 -11.39 -3.03 15.68
CA ARG A 177 -10.55 -3.78 14.72
C ARG A 177 -11.20 -3.83 13.34
N GLN A 178 -12.50 -4.11 13.25
CA GLN A 178 -13.23 -4.11 11.99
C GLN A 178 -13.19 -2.73 11.31
N LYS A 179 -13.36 -1.66 12.09
CA LYS A 179 -13.22 -0.30 11.58
C LYS A 179 -11.81 -0.03 11.06
N ALA A 180 -10.76 -0.44 11.79
CA ALA A 180 -9.38 -0.26 11.36
C ALA A 180 -9.09 -1.01 10.06
N VAL A 181 -9.61 -2.22 9.87
CA VAL A 181 -9.48 -2.98 8.62
C VAL A 181 -10.23 -2.30 7.47
N SER A 182 -11.40 -1.69 7.72
CA SER A 182 -12.18 -1.01 6.67
C SER A 182 -11.51 0.26 6.13
N TYR A 183 -10.55 0.86 6.86
CA TYR A 183 -9.77 2.00 6.38
C TYR A 183 -8.76 1.66 5.28
N THR A 184 -8.51 0.38 5.02
CA THR A 184 -7.58 -0.06 3.97
C THR A 184 -8.17 0.03 2.56
N HIS A 185 -9.43 0.38 2.41
CA HIS A 185 -10.02 0.65 1.10
C HIS A 185 -9.73 2.09 0.68
N LEU A 186 -9.03 2.27 -0.45
CA LEU A 186 -8.97 3.54 -1.17
C LEU A 186 -10.41 3.89 -1.59
N ARG A 187 -11.10 4.68 -0.79
CA ARG A 187 -12.23 5.43 -1.33
C ARG A 187 -11.64 6.56 -2.16
N ALA A 188 -11.88 6.52 -3.47
CA ALA A 188 -11.81 7.73 -4.26
C ALA A 188 -12.64 8.79 -3.52
N HIS A 189 -12.04 9.94 -3.23
CA HIS A 189 -12.79 11.06 -2.69
C HIS A 189 -13.86 11.40 -3.72
N GLU A 190 -15.12 11.14 -3.39
CA GLU A 190 -16.21 11.85 -3.98
C GLU A 190 -15.98 13.33 -3.59
N THR A 191 -15.57 14.12 -4.55
CA THR A 191 -15.56 15.57 -4.43
C THR A 191 -17.02 16.03 -4.49
N ASP A 192 -17.56 16.45 -3.34
CA ASP A 192 -18.69 17.36 -3.29
C ASP A 192 -18.32 18.69 -3.93
#